data_1548008fd410e91881331469456ebf85
#
_entry.id   1548008fd410e91881331469456ebf85
#
_cell.length_a   1.000
_cell.length_b   1.000
_cell.length_c   1.000
_cell.angle_alpha   90.00
_cell.angle_beta   90.00
_cell.angle_gamma   90.00
#
_symmetry.space_group_name_H-M   'P 1'
#
loop_
_entity.id
_entity.type
_entity.pdbx_description
1 polymer ?
#
loop_
_entity_poly.entity_id
_entity_poly.type
_entity_poly.pdbx_seq_one_letter_code
_entity_poly.pdbx_strand_id
1 'polypeptide(L)'
;MSRLLRTPAVLAGLFAALLLLASCSKPDNGYQGWIEANLIFVAPDEVGRVQTLSVRQGDTVKTGATLFTVDDDLQRADLDQITASVTNAQQTYDRASMLLKSSSGTQKDYDAALAVLRDAQARLNSAQTRLTRRSVFSAVDGTVQQIYYRPGEMVPAGRPVLSLLPPGNIKVRFYIPETALPTIAYGDTVKITCDACAGDLTARVSFIARQSEFTPPVIYSLEERSKLVFLIEALPEKPANCASGSRST
;
A
#
# COMPACT_ATOMS: atom_id res chain seq x y z
N MET A 1 3.52 76.71 -41.79
CA MET A 1 4.26 75.55 -42.24
C MET A 1 5.16 75.09 -41.10
N SER A 2 4.69 74.18 -40.26
CA SER A 2 5.49 73.45 -39.20
C SER A 2 4.69 72.40 -38.45
N ARG A 3 4.38 71.30 -39.07
CA ARG A 3 3.72 70.13 -38.38
C ARG A 3 4.19 68.78 -38.89
N LEU A 4 5.46 68.56 -39.17
CA LEU A 4 5.92 67.31 -39.75
C LEU A 4 7.12 66.62 -39.06
N LEU A 5 7.42 66.94 -37.77
CA LEU A 5 8.60 66.41 -37.09
C LEU A 5 8.33 65.67 -35.77
N ARG A 6 7.11 65.15 -35.53
CA ARG A 6 6.79 64.43 -34.26
C ARG A 6 6.48 62.94 -34.41
N THR A 7 6.51 62.39 -35.59
CA THR A 7 6.15 60.97 -35.86
C THR A 7 7.24 59.95 -35.54
N PRO A 8 8.57 60.19 -35.63
CA PRO A 8 9.55 59.15 -35.38
C PRO A 8 9.70 58.79 -33.88
N ALA A 9 9.49 59.75 -32.98
CA ALA A 9 9.61 59.51 -31.54
C ALA A 9 8.48 58.62 -30.99
N VAL A 10 7.27 58.77 -31.52
CA VAL A 10 6.12 57.94 -31.11
C VAL A 10 6.25 56.51 -31.66
N LEU A 11 6.71 56.34 -32.88
CA LEU A 11 6.99 54.98 -33.44
C LEU A 11 8.14 54.27 -32.69
N ALA A 12 9.21 54.98 -32.32
CA ALA A 12 10.30 54.43 -31.53
C ALA A 12 9.85 54.00 -30.12
N GLY A 13 8.96 54.78 -29.49
CA GLY A 13 8.34 54.44 -28.20
C GLY A 13 7.42 53.23 -28.27
N LEU A 14 6.63 53.08 -29.34
CA LEU A 14 5.76 51.95 -29.56
C LEU A 14 6.56 50.63 -29.81
N PHE A 15 7.69 50.76 -30.55
CA PHE A 15 8.57 49.62 -30.83
C PHE A 15 9.33 49.14 -29.58
N ALA A 16 9.76 50.09 -28.72
CA ALA A 16 10.37 49.77 -27.43
C ALA A 16 9.39 49.14 -26.45
N ALA A 17 8.13 49.59 -26.44
CA ALA A 17 7.06 48.98 -25.64
C ALA A 17 6.71 47.56 -26.12
N LEU A 18 6.75 47.29 -27.44
CA LEU A 18 6.49 45.96 -28.00
C LEU A 18 7.65 44.99 -27.69
N LEU A 19 8.88 45.46 -27.60
CA LEU A 19 10.03 44.63 -27.21
C LEU A 19 10.05 44.27 -25.73
N LEU A 20 9.44 45.06 -24.86
CA LEU A 20 9.30 44.78 -23.44
C LEU A 20 8.22 43.73 -23.16
N LEU A 21 7.26 43.49 -24.06
CA LEU A 21 6.23 42.46 -23.96
C LEU A 21 6.71 41.10 -24.44
N ALA A 22 7.85 40.98 -25.08
CA ALA A 22 8.50 39.74 -25.42
C ALA A 22 9.37 39.21 -24.24
N SER A 23 8.89 39.35 -23.01
CA SER A 23 9.45 38.66 -21.87
C SER A 23 9.15 37.17 -22.07
N CYS A 24 10.11 36.46 -22.67
CA CYS A 24 10.10 35.00 -22.79
C CYS A 24 9.89 34.40 -21.41
N SER A 25 8.69 33.89 -21.14
CA SER A 25 8.55 32.87 -20.14
C SER A 25 9.46 31.72 -20.56
N LYS A 26 10.45 31.40 -19.73
CA LYS A 26 11.27 30.20 -19.93
C LYS A 26 10.29 29.03 -20.08
N PRO A 27 10.44 28.19 -21.12
CA PRO A 27 9.65 26.99 -21.22
C PRO A 27 9.90 26.18 -19.94
N ASP A 28 8.83 25.89 -19.25
CA ASP A 28 8.89 25.00 -18.09
C ASP A 28 9.22 23.60 -18.65
N ASN A 29 10.46 23.19 -18.52
CA ASN A 29 10.94 21.88 -18.99
C ASN A 29 10.54 20.76 -18.04
N GLY A 30 9.48 20.94 -17.26
CA GLY A 30 8.94 19.95 -16.35
C GLY A 30 8.25 18.80 -17.11
N TYR A 31 8.40 17.59 -16.59
CA TYR A 31 7.65 16.42 -17.05
C TYR A 31 6.41 16.26 -16.18
N GLN A 32 5.26 16.06 -16.82
CA GLN A 32 4.03 15.83 -16.09
C GLN A 32 4.02 14.45 -15.44
N GLY A 33 3.59 14.41 -14.19
CA GLY A 33 3.50 13.19 -13.42
C GLY A 33 2.35 13.23 -12.40
N TRP A 34 2.25 12.18 -11.61
CA TRP A 34 1.29 12.09 -10.51
C TRP A 34 1.90 11.35 -9.32
N ILE A 35 1.31 11.59 -8.17
CA ILE A 35 1.67 10.90 -6.95
C ILE A 35 0.79 9.66 -6.83
N GLU A 36 1.40 8.50 -6.63
CA GLU A 36 0.74 7.22 -6.46
C GLU A 36 1.06 6.63 -5.09
N ALA A 37 0.04 6.07 -4.45
CA ALA A 37 0.15 5.40 -3.16
C ALA A 37 0.12 3.88 -3.36
N ASN A 38 1.14 3.18 -2.87
CA ASN A 38 1.15 1.72 -2.82
C ASN A 38 0.45 1.25 -1.54
N LEU A 39 -0.82 0.89 -1.68
CA LEU A 39 -1.65 0.45 -0.57
C LEU A 39 -1.35 -0.99 -0.17
N ILE A 40 -1.43 -1.26 1.13
CA ILE A 40 -1.45 -2.61 1.68
C ILE A 40 -2.90 -2.99 1.93
N PHE A 41 -3.35 -4.06 1.28
CA PHE A 41 -4.70 -4.58 1.43
C PHE A 41 -4.75 -5.60 2.55
N VAL A 42 -5.67 -5.39 3.50
CA VAL A 42 -5.83 -6.26 4.67
C VAL A 42 -7.12 -7.07 4.52
N ALA A 43 -6.96 -8.39 4.47
CA ALA A 43 -8.02 -9.36 4.24
C ALA A 43 -8.04 -10.43 5.35
N PRO A 44 -9.19 -11.07 5.64
CA PRO A 44 -9.23 -12.25 6.48
C PRO A 44 -8.71 -13.48 5.73
N ASP A 45 -8.10 -14.42 6.46
CA ASP A 45 -7.58 -15.68 5.91
C ASP A 45 -8.72 -16.66 5.53
N GLU A 46 -9.84 -16.59 6.24
CA GLU A 46 -10.99 -17.45 6.03
C GLU A 46 -12.28 -16.63 5.86
N VAL A 47 -13.24 -17.19 5.16
CA VAL A 47 -14.57 -16.60 5.00
C VAL A 47 -15.24 -16.37 6.36
N GLY A 48 -15.95 -15.24 6.50
CA GLY A 48 -16.72 -14.94 7.70
C GLY A 48 -17.41 -13.60 7.65
N ARG A 49 -18.29 -13.36 8.61
CA ARG A 49 -18.97 -12.09 8.79
C ARG A 49 -18.09 -11.13 9.57
N VAL A 50 -17.91 -9.90 9.10
CA VAL A 50 -17.25 -8.85 9.89
C VAL A 50 -18.08 -8.60 11.15
N GLN A 51 -17.53 -8.87 12.32
CA GLN A 51 -18.19 -8.67 13.59
C GLN A 51 -17.97 -7.24 14.10
N THR A 52 -16.71 -6.80 14.14
CA THR A 52 -16.36 -5.46 14.58
C THR A 52 -15.35 -4.83 13.62
N LEU A 53 -15.41 -3.52 13.52
CA LEU A 53 -14.42 -2.70 12.83
C LEU A 53 -13.88 -1.68 13.83
N SER A 54 -12.61 -1.82 14.22
CA SER A 54 -11.99 -1.04 15.30
C SER A 54 -11.41 0.28 14.82
N VAL A 55 -11.43 0.54 13.52
CA VAL A 55 -10.80 1.70 12.89
C VAL A 55 -11.76 2.38 11.91
N ARG A 56 -11.49 3.65 11.63
CA ARG A 56 -12.21 4.47 10.64
C ARG A 56 -11.27 4.90 9.52
N GLN A 57 -11.85 5.27 8.40
CA GLN A 57 -11.09 5.88 7.31
C GLN A 57 -10.43 7.18 7.78
N GLY A 58 -9.13 7.32 7.53
CA GLY A 58 -8.29 8.42 8.00
C GLY A 58 -7.55 8.16 9.32
N ASP A 59 -7.91 7.11 10.07
CA ASP A 59 -7.21 6.78 11.32
C ASP A 59 -5.77 6.32 11.05
N THR A 60 -4.86 6.76 11.92
CA THR A 60 -3.48 6.26 11.93
C THR A 60 -3.39 5.06 12.87
N VAL A 61 -2.86 3.96 12.36
CA VAL A 61 -2.68 2.70 13.11
C VAL A 61 -1.22 2.35 13.26
N LYS A 62 -0.89 1.66 14.34
CA LYS A 62 0.42 1.09 14.62
C LYS A 62 0.43 -0.40 14.31
N THR A 63 1.61 -0.92 14.03
CA THR A 63 1.83 -2.37 13.94
C THR A 63 1.30 -3.08 15.18
N GLY A 64 0.52 -4.15 15.00
CA GLY A 64 -0.14 -4.89 16.08
C GLY A 64 -1.49 -4.31 16.54
N ALA A 65 -1.92 -3.15 16.06
CA ALA A 65 -3.25 -2.61 16.36
C ALA A 65 -4.34 -3.49 15.73
N THR A 66 -5.41 -3.77 16.48
CA THR A 66 -6.57 -4.50 15.96
C THR A 66 -7.32 -3.65 14.94
N LEU A 67 -7.53 -4.18 13.75
CA LEU A 67 -8.23 -3.52 12.66
C LEU A 67 -9.71 -3.92 12.62
N PHE A 68 -9.97 -5.20 12.59
CA PHE A 68 -11.33 -5.75 12.60
C PHE A 68 -11.33 -7.17 13.15
N THR A 69 -12.52 -7.66 13.51
CA THR A 69 -12.75 -9.06 13.90
C THR A 69 -13.78 -9.68 12.98
N VAL A 70 -13.60 -10.97 12.75
CA VAL A 70 -14.54 -11.81 12.00
C VAL A 70 -15.22 -12.74 13.00
N ASP A 71 -16.49 -13.07 12.77
CA ASP A 71 -17.28 -14.01 13.56
C ASP A 71 -16.49 -15.29 13.86
N ASP A 72 -16.36 -15.64 15.14
CA ASP A 72 -15.50 -16.71 15.65
C ASP A 72 -16.25 -17.79 16.43
N ASP A 73 -17.57 -17.77 16.43
CA ASP A 73 -18.39 -18.69 17.23
C ASP A 73 -18.08 -20.15 16.90
N LEU A 74 -17.95 -20.50 15.63
CA LEU A 74 -17.63 -21.87 15.20
C LEU A 74 -16.22 -22.28 15.62
N GLN A 75 -15.24 -21.37 15.55
CA GLN A 75 -13.85 -21.64 15.93
C GLN A 75 -13.71 -21.79 17.45
N ARG A 76 -14.50 -21.07 18.23
CA ARG A 76 -14.56 -21.25 19.69
C ARG A 76 -15.15 -22.64 20.05
N ALA A 77 -16.23 -23.01 19.41
CA ALA A 77 -16.85 -24.35 19.64
C ALA A 77 -15.90 -25.49 19.23
N ASP A 78 -15.19 -25.35 18.10
CA ASP A 78 -14.16 -26.31 17.65
C ASP A 78 -13.01 -26.41 18.65
N LEU A 79 -12.52 -25.27 19.15
CA LEU A 79 -11.46 -25.20 20.16
C LEU A 79 -11.88 -25.92 21.46
N ASP A 80 -13.11 -25.70 21.93
CA ASP A 80 -13.63 -26.32 23.13
C ASP A 80 -13.72 -27.87 22.95
N GLN A 81 -14.20 -28.34 21.82
CA GLN A 81 -14.27 -29.77 21.47
C GLN A 81 -12.87 -30.40 21.45
N ILE A 82 -11.88 -29.74 20.80
CA ILE A 82 -10.52 -30.25 20.72
C ILE A 82 -9.85 -30.23 22.10
N THR A 83 -10.09 -29.19 22.90
CA THR A 83 -9.60 -29.12 24.28
C THR A 83 -10.07 -30.30 25.14
N ALA A 84 -11.34 -30.66 25.02
CA ALA A 84 -11.87 -31.87 25.68
C ALA A 84 -11.18 -33.16 25.19
N SER A 85 -10.89 -33.25 23.89
CA SER A 85 -10.15 -34.36 23.29
C SER A 85 -8.72 -34.47 23.84
N VAL A 86 -8.00 -33.35 23.98
CA VAL A 86 -6.67 -33.31 24.59
C VAL A 86 -6.72 -33.79 26.04
N THR A 87 -7.70 -33.33 26.81
CA THR A 87 -7.87 -33.72 28.20
C THR A 87 -8.06 -35.25 28.31
N ASN A 88 -8.90 -35.85 27.45
CA ASN A 88 -9.10 -37.30 27.43
C ASN A 88 -7.84 -38.06 27.02
N ALA A 89 -7.14 -37.59 25.97
CA ALA A 89 -5.90 -38.20 25.54
C ALA A 89 -4.81 -38.12 26.63
N GLN A 90 -4.71 -37.00 27.34
CA GLN A 90 -3.79 -36.83 28.45
C GLN A 90 -4.06 -37.84 29.60
N GLN A 91 -5.33 -37.98 30.01
CA GLN A 91 -5.73 -38.95 31.03
C GLN A 91 -5.40 -40.39 30.64
N THR A 92 -5.57 -40.72 29.34
CA THR A 92 -5.25 -42.04 28.79
C THR A 92 -3.75 -42.29 28.80
N TYR A 93 -2.95 -41.29 28.38
CA TYR A 93 -1.48 -41.35 28.45
C TYR A 93 -0.99 -41.50 29.88
N ASP A 94 -1.52 -40.73 30.83
CA ASP A 94 -1.10 -40.75 32.24
C ASP A 94 -1.37 -42.15 32.83
N ARG A 95 -2.52 -42.74 32.51
CA ARG A 95 -2.90 -44.09 32.92
C ARG A 95 -1.96 -45.15 32.34
N ALA A 96 -1.70 -45.07 31.02
CA ALA A 96 -0.75 -45.99 30.34
C ALA A 96 0.68 -45.87 30.94
N SER A 97 1.11 -44.64 31.21
CA SER A 97 2.41 -44.35 31.85
C SER A 97 2.51 -44.95 33.26
N MET A 98 1.46 -44.80 34.08
CA MET A 98 1.42 -45.42 35.42
C MET A 98 1.43 -46.94 35.36
N LEU A 99 0.63 -47.55 34.47
CA LEU A 99 0.62 -49.02 34.30
C LEU A 99 1.96 -49.56 33.81
N LEU A 100 2.62 -48.89 32.91
CA LEU A 100 3.94 -49.27 32.46
C LEU A 100 4.99 -49.22 33.58
N LYS A 101 4.95 -48.15 34.40
CA LYS A 101 5.83 -47.99 35.56
C LYS A 101 5.63 -49.05 36.62
N SER A 102 4.40 -49.54 36.81
CA SER A 102 4.06 -50.61 37.72
C SER A 102 4.22 -52.03 37.11
N SER A 103 4.80 -52.14 35.92
CA SER A 103 4.95 -53.37 35.15
C SER A 103 3.63 -54.10 34.85
N SER A 104 2.51 -53.40 34.92
CA SER A 104 1.13 -53.91 34.64
C SER A 104 0.62 -53.49 33.27
N GLY A 105 1.39 -52.72 32.50
CA GLY A 105 1.10 -52.28 31.13
C GLY A 105 2.17 -52.65 30.12
N THR A 106 1.89 -52.46 28.85
CA THR A 106 2.83 -52.72 27.79
C THR A 106 3.44 -51.45 27.21
N GLN A 107 4.67 -51.56 26.71
CA GLN A 107 5.32 -50.43 25.97
C GLN A 107 4.45 -50.00 24.78
N LYS A 108 3.82 -50.96 24.09
CA LYS A 108 2.93 -50.69 22.96
C LYS A 108 1.77 -49.79 23.34
N ASP A 109 1.12 -50.04 24.49
CA ASP A 109 -0.05 -49.23 24.96
C ASP A 109 0.39 -47.82 25.34
N TYR A 110 1.58 -47.70 25.98
CA TYR A 110 2.17 -46.40 26.29
C TYR A 110 2.50 -45.60 25.00
N ASP A 111 3.15 -46.22 24.03
CA ASP A 111 3.50 -45.56 22.77
C ASP A 111 2.26 -45.15 21.98
N ALA A 112 1.21 -45.99 21.96
CA ALA A 112 -0.05 -45.70 21.34
C ALA A 112 -0.76 -44.51 22.02
N ALA A 113 -0.80 -44.46 23.34
CA ALA A 113 -1.39 -43.35 24.09
C ALA A 113 -0.62 -42.06 23.90
N LEU A 114 0.72 -42.12 23.86
CA LEU A 114 1.57 -40.97 23.58
C LEU A 114 1.34 -40.42 22.17
N ALA A 115 1.18 -41.30 21.18
CA ALA A 115 0.90 -40.87 19.80
C ALA A 115 -0.44 -40.14 19.69
N VAL A 116 -1.51 -40.66 20.36
CA VAL A 116 -2.82 -40.02 20.39
C VAL A 116 -2.79 -38.66 21.09
N LEU A 117 -2.04 -38.54 22.19
CA LEU A 117 -1.88 -37.26 22.90
C LEU A 117 -1.18 -36.21 21.99
N ARG A 118 -0.11 -36.61 21.29
CA ARG A 118 0.62 -35.70 20.37
C ARG A 118 -0.27 -35.22 19.23
N ASP A 119 -1.09 -36.13 18.65
CA ASP A 119 -2.04 -35.77 17.60
C ASP A 119 -3.08 -34.77 18.13
N ALA A 120 -3.66 -35.02 19.30
CA ALA A 120 -4.64 -34.10 19.91
C ALA A 120 -4.04 -32.72 20.22
N GLN A 121 -2.79 -32.66 20.71
CA GLN A 121 -2.07 -31.40 20.95
C GLN A 121 -1.80 -30.64 19.66
N ALA A 122 -1.43 -31.33 18.57
CA ALA A 122 -1.23 -30.69 17.26
C ALA A 122 -2.53 -30.08 16.72
N ARG A 123 -3.66 -30.77 16.88
CA ARG A 123 -5.00 -30.26 16.54
C ARG A 123 -5.37 -29.04 17.37
N LEU A 124 -5.09 -29.05 18.67
CA LEU A 124 -5.32 -27.92 19.56
C LEU A 124 -4.57 -26.67 19.06
N ASN A 125 -3.29 -26.80 18.77
CA ASN A 125 -2.49 -25.68 18.25
C ASN A 125 -3.06 -25.12 16.93
N SER A 126 -3.55 -26.01 16.04
CA SER A 126 -4.20 -25.60 14.78
C SER A 126 -5.49 -24.82 15.04
N ALA A 127 -6.36 -25.31 15.95
CA ALA A 127 -7.61 -24.64 16.30
C ALA A 127 -7.36 -23.27 16.96
N GLN A 128 -6.40 -23.18 17.87
CA GLN A 128 -5.99 -21.92 18.48
C GLN A 128 -5.51 -20.90 17.45
N THR A 129 -4.71 -21.36 16.47
CA THR A 129 -4.22 -20.50 15.38
C THR A 129 -5.38 -19.98 14.54
N ARG A 130 -6.34 -20.83 14.17
CA ARG A 130 -7.53 -20.40 13.42
C ARG A 130 -8.36 -19.38 14.19
N LEU A 131 -8.57 -19.60 15.49
CA LEU A 131 -9.30 -18.64 16.34
C LEU A 131 -8.56 -17.30 16.42
N THR A 132 -7.23 -17.31 16.63
CA THR A 132 -6.44 -16.09 16.70
C THR A 132 -6.53 -15.28 15.42
N ARG A 133 -6.57 -15.93 14.25
CA ARG A 133 -6.67 -15.29 12.93
C ARG A 133 -8.05 -14.66 12.65
N ARG A 134 -9.07 -14.90 13.50
CA ARG A 134 -10.34 -14.19 13.45
C ARG A 134 -10.23 -12.73 13.89
N SER A 135 -9.21 -12.39 14.66
CA SER A 135 -8.84 -11.00 14.96
C SER A 135 -7.70 -10.59 14.04
N VAL A 136 -7.95 -9.62 13.19
CA VAL A 136 -6.98 -9.15 12.19
C VAL A 136 -6.30 -7.89 12.68
N PHE A 137 -4.96 -7.94 12.71
CA PHE A 137 -4.10 -6.87 13.21
C PHE A 137 -3.35 -6.21 12.07
N SER A 138 -2.93 -4.97 12.30
CA SER A 138 -2.05 -4.29 11.35
C SER A 138 -0.64 -4.89 11.38
N ALA A 139 -0.15 -5.28 10.21
CA ALA A 139 1.24 -5.74 10.05
C ALA A 139 2.25 -4.59 9.94
N VAL A 140 1.79 -3.36 9.72
CA VAL A 140 2.60 -2.17 9.48
C VAL A 140 2.00 -0.94 10.14
N ASP A 141 2.82 0.06 10.39
CA ASP A 141 2.35 1.40 10.71
C ASP A 141 1.76 2.03 9.45
N GLY A 142 0.65 2.76 9.57
CA GLY A 142 0.04 3.39 8.40
C GLY A 142 -1.27 4.12 8.69
N THR A 143 -1.83 4.70 7.64
CA THR A 143 -3.14 5.37 7.70
C THR A 143 -4.17 4.55 6.94
N VAL A 144 -5.36 4.36 7.51
CA VAL A 144 -6.49 3.67 6.86
C VAL A 144 -6.99 4.53 5.70
N GLN A 145 -6.81 4.05 4.47
CA GLN A 145 -7.21 4.79 3.27
C GLN A 145 -8.65 4.51 2.88
N GLN A 146 -9.04 3.24 2.88
CA GLN A 146 -10.38 2.85 2.46
C GLN A 146 -10.86 1.63 3.25
N ILE A 147 -12.16 1.59 3.50
CA ILE A 147 -12.88 0.48 4.12
C ILE A 147 -13.86 -0.05 3.08
N TYR A 148 -13.74 -1.33 2.74
CA TYR A 148 -14.53 -1.99 1.69
C TYR A 148 -15.73 -2.76 2.25
N TYR A 149 -15.64 -3.24 3.51
CA TYR A 149 -16.69 -4.01 4.18
C TYR A 149 -17.02 -3.43 5.55
N ARG A 150 -18.27 -3.51 5.91
CA ARG A 150 -18.81 -2.99 7.17
C ARG A 150 -19.18 -4.13 8.13
N PRO A 151 -19.30 -3.85 9.44
CA PRO A 151 -19.85 -4.81 10.38
C PRO A 151 -21.19 -5.38 9.92
N GLY A 152 -21.34 -6.71 9.99
CA GLY A 152 -22.50 -7.44 9.50
C GLY A 152 -22.36 -8.02 8.09
N GLU A 153 -21.43 -7.56 7.27
CA GLU A 153 -21.23 -8.06 5.92
C GLU A 153 -20.36 -9.32 5.89
N MET A 154 -20.66 -10.22 4.95
CA MET A 154 -19.90 -11.45 4.74
C MET A 154 -18.72 -11.19 3.81
N VAL A 155 -17.52 -11.58 4.24
CA VAL A 155 -16.27 -11.40 3.48
C VAL A 155 -15.69 -12.75 3.08
N PRO A 156 -15.44 -12.98 1.79
CA PRO A 156 -14.66 -14.12 1.32
C PRO A 156 -13.21 -14.07 1.79
N ALA A 157 -12.58 -15.25 1.92
CA ALA A 157 -11.14 -15.34 2.20
C ALA A 157 -10.32 -14.58 1.14
N GLY A 158 -9.31 -13.82 1.59
CA GLY A 158 -8.42 -13.05 0.72
C GLY A 158 -9.04 -11.79 0.10
N ARG A 159 -10.31 -11.46 0.38
CA ARG A 159 -10.91 -10.18 -0.06
C ARG A 159 -10.59 -9.08 0.94
N PRO A 160 -10.03 -7.94 0.48
CA PRO A 160 -9.68 -6.83 1.37
C PRO A 160 -10.90 -6.27 2.10
N VAL A 161 -10.81 -6.15 3.42
CA VAL A 161 -11.78 -5.43 4.26
C VAL A 161 -11.43 -3.95 4.33
N LEU A 162 -10.14 -3.64 4.36
CA LEU A 162 -9.64 -2.27 4.33
C LEU A 162 -8.27 -2.19 3.66
N SER A 163 -7.83 -0.97 3.36
CA SER A 163 -6.49 -0.71 2.86
C SER A 163 -5.75 0.28 3.75
N LEU A 164 -4.45 0.05 3.91
CA LEU A 164 -3.53 0.88 4.68
C LEU A 164 -2.51 1.54 3.75
N LEU A 165 -2.15 2.77 4.05
CA LEU A 165 -1.03 3.47 3.44
C LEU A 165 0.08 3.64 4.48
N PRO A 166 1.17 2.86 4.39
CA PRO A 166 2.37 3.11 5.18
C PRO A 166 3.03 4.44 4.80
N PRO A 167 3.69 5.14 5.73
CA PRO A 167 4.26 6.48 5.48
C PRO A 167 5.29 6.54 4.34
N GLY A 168 5.96 5.45 4.01
CA GLY A 168 6.98 5.39 2.95
C GLY A 168 6.46 4.89 1.61
N ASN A 169 5.18 4.52 1.50
CA ASN A 169 4.63 3.87 0.31
C ASN A 169 4.00 4.84 -0.70
N ILE A 170 4.56 6.05 -0.78
CA ILE A 170 4.18 7.04 -1.79
C ILE A 170 5.32 7.15 -2.80
N LYS A 171 4.97 7.16 -4.09
CA LYS A 171 5.91 7.37 -5.19
C LYS A 171 5.37 8.40 -6.17
N VAL A 172 6.29 9.08 -6.85
CA VAL A 172 5.98 9.95 -7.97
C VAL A 172 6.23 9.17 -9.25
N ARG A 173 5.24 9.15 -10.15
CA ARG A 173 5.35 8.55 -11.48
C ARG A 173 5.24 9.63 -12.53
N PHE A 174 6.16 9.62 -13.46
CA PHE A 174 6.17 10.55 -14.59
C PHE A 174 6.75 9.88 -15.83
N TYR A 175 6.43 10.46 -16.98
CA TYR A 175 6.90 9.95 -18.25
C TYR A 175 7.90 10.91 -18.88
N ILE A 176 8.98 10.35 -19.42
CA ILE A 176 9.97 11.11 -20.18
C ILE A 176 10.06 10.60 -21.61
N PRO A 177 10.32 11.46 -22.62
CA PRO A 177 10.56 11.03 -23.97
C PRO A 177 11.91 10.28 -24.09
N GLU A 178 12.02 9.40 -25.10
CA GLU A 178 13.23 8.63 -25.36
C GLU A 178 14.50 9.51 -25.44
N THR A 179 14.38 10.72 -26.01
CA THR A 179 15.49 11.67 -26.13
C THR A 179 16.03 12.16 -24.80
N ALA A 180 15.24 12.15 -23.74
CA ALA A 180 15.63 12.55 -22.40
C ALA A 180 16.15 11.38 -21.53
N LEU A 181 15.91 10.14 -21.94
CA LEU A 181 16.29 8.96 -21.17
C LEU A 181 17.79 8.90 -20.81
N PRO A 182 18.73 9.28 -21.71
CA PRO A 182 20.16 9.27 -21.38
C PRO A 182 20.58 10.28 -20.31
N THR A 183 19.72 11.26 -19.99
CA THR A 183 20.02 12.32 -19.01
C THR A 183 19.56 11.96 -17.59
N ILE A 184 18.87 10.83 -17.39
CA ILE A 184 18.33 10.40 -16.09
C ILE A 184 18.94 9.06 -15.73
N ALA A 185 19.48 8.98 -14.51
CA ALA A 185 20.05 7.77 -13.94
C ALA A 185 19.33 7.37 -12.66
N TYR A 186 19.45 6.09 -12.30
CA TYR A 186 19.00 5.58 -11.02
C TYR A 186 19.70 6.32 -9.87
N GLY A 187 18.93 6.79 -8.90
CA GLY A 187 19.43 7.55 -7.75
C GLY A 187 19.49 9.05 -7.95
N ASP A 188 19.23 9.57 -9.14
CA ASP A 188 19.15 11.00 -9.38
C ASP A 188 18.05 11.66 -8.56
N THR A 189 18.31 12.92 -8.17
CA THR A 189 17.31 13.73 -7.46
C THR A 189 16.51 14.55 -8.46
N VAL A 190 15.19 14.37 -8.42
CA VAL A 190 14.23 15.15 -9.20
C VAL A 190 13.48 16.13 -8.29
N LYS A 191 13.28 17.35 -8.79
CA LYS A 191 12.48 18.37 -8.11
C LYS A 191 11.02 18.18 -8.49
N ILE A 192 10.12 18.20 -7.50
CA ILE A 192 8.68 18.07 -7.69
C ILE A 192 8.04 19.44 -7.42
N THR A 193 7.28 19.92 -8.39
CA THR A 193 6.44 21.12 -8.25
C THR A 193 4.97 20.71 -8.33
N CYS A 194 4.14 21.25 -7.46
CA CYS A 194 2.70 21.05 -7.51
C CYS A 194 1.96 22.24 -6.88
N ASP A 195 0.71 22.50 -7.32
CA ASP A 195 -0.06 23.70 -6.96
C ASP A 195 -0.33 23.83 -5.46
N ALA A 196 -0.31 22.75 -4.71
CA ALA A 196 -0.60 22.71 -3.28
C ALA A 196 0.55 22.16 -2.42
N CYS A 197 1.75 22.02 -2.97
CA CYS A 197 2.89 21.50 -2.23
C CYS A 197 3.58 22.59 -1.43
N ALA A 198 3.85 22.33 -0.17
CA ALA A 198 4.63 23.22 0.68
C ALA A 198 6.13 23.06 0.37
N GLY A 199 6.71 24.05 -0.34
CA GLY A 199 8.17 24.16 -0.53
C GLY A 199 8.75 23.24 -1.60
N ASP A 200 10.07 23.19 -1.63
CA ASP A 200 10.84 22.37 -2.56
C ASP A 200 10.75 20.89 -2.16
N LEU A 201 9.91 20.14 -2.85
CA LEU A 201 9.85 18.69 -2.72
C LEU A 201 10.87 18.06 -3.66
N THR A 202 11.65 17.13 -3.12
CA THR A 202 12.61 16.33 -3.86
C THR A 202 12.24 14.84 -3.78
N ALA A 203 12.48 14.13 -4.87
CA ALA A 203 12.37 12.69 -4.92
C ALA A 203 13.61 12.08 -5.58
N ARG A 204 13.93 10.87 -5.19
CA ARG A 204 15.04 10.11 -5.73
C ARG A 204 14.54 9.07 -6.71
N VAL A 205 15.08 9.05 -7.92
CA VAL A 205 14.74 8.07 -8.96
C VAL A 205 15.02 6.66 -8.44
N SER A 206 13.97 5.84 -8.37
CA SER A 206 14.00 4.47 -7.84
C SER A 206 13.73 3.41 -8.90
N PHE A 207 13.16 3.80 -10.04
CA PHE A 207 12.87 2.87 -11.13
C PHE A 207 12.85 3.59 -12.46
N ILE A 208 13.41 2.96 -13.49
CA ILE A 208 13.38 3.39 -14.88
C ILE A 208 12.87 2.21 -15.71
N ALA A 209 11.74 2.38 -16.38
CA ALA A 209 11.18 1.32 -17.23
C ALA A 209 12.11 1.00 -18.40
N ARG A 210 12.31 -0.27 -18.69
CA ARG A 210 13.13 -0.73 -19.83
C ARG A 210 12.35 -0.85 -21.13
N GLN A 211 11.02 -0.78 -21.02
CA GLN A 211 10.10 -0.82 -22.17
C GLN A 211 9.46 0.55 -22.32
N SER A 212 9.37 0.99 -23.56
CA SER A 212 8.66 2.22 -23.89
C SER A 212 7.15 1.97 -23.89
N GLU A 213 6.41 2.97 -23.46
CA GLU A 213 4.95 3.02 -23.57
C GLU A 213 4.57 4.12 -24.56
N PHE A 214 3.39 4.00 -25.15
CA PHE A 214 2.81 5.12 -25.92
C PHE A 214 2.21 6.11 -24.92
N THR A 215 2.36 7.40 -25.19
CA THR A 215 1.75 8.45 -24.36
C THR A 215 0.29 8.14 -24.08
N PRO A 216 -0.14 8.15 -22.80
CA PRO A 216 -1.55 7.91 -22.47
C PRO A 216 -2.47 8.87 -23.22
N PRO A 217 -3.67 8.43 -23.65
CA PRO A 217 -4.56 9.19 -24.55
C PRO A 217 -5.22 10.44 -23.95
N VAL A 218 -4.70 10.99 -22.86
CA VAL A 218 -5.19 12.23 -22.20
C VAL A 218 -4.63 13.52 -22.82
N ILE A 219 -3.87 13.47 -23.89
CA ILE A 219 -3.19 14.63 -24.47
C ILE A 219 -4.01 15.16 -25.65
N TYR A 220 -4.36 16.44 -25.55
CA TYR A 220 -5.24 17.16 -26.48
C TYR A 220 -4.58 17.60 -27.78
N SER A 221 -3.30 17.28 -28.04
CA SER A 221 -2.61 17.65 -29.27
C SER A 221 -2.26 16.43 -30.15
N LEU A 222 -2.41 16.60 -31.47
CA LEU A 222 -2.13 15.56 -32.46
C LEU A 222 -0.63 15.25 -32.60
N GLU A 223 0.24 16.19 -32.27
CA GLU A 223 1.69 16.06 -32.43
C GLU A 223 2.37 15.23 -31.34
N GLU A 224 1.74 15.08 -30.18
CA GLU A 224 2.32 14.32 -29.06
C GLU A 224 1.89 12.85 -29.00
N ARG A 225 0.93 12.43 -29.82
CA ARG A 225 0.35 11.08 -29.81
C ARG A 225 1.28 9.95 -30.26
N SER A 226 2.44 10.26 -30.82
CA SER A 226 3.34 9.25 -31.40
C SER A 226 4.73 9.19 -30.75
N LYS A 227 4.94 9.86 -29.62
CA LYS A 227 6.24 9.82 -28.93
C LYS A 227 6.31 8.63 -28.00
N LEU A 228 7.34 7.81 -28.15
CA LEU A 228 7.70 6.79 -27.19
C LEU A 228 8.15 7.46 -25.91
N VAL A 229 7.54 7.05 -24.81
CA VAL A 229 7.85 7.55 -23.48
C VAL A 229 8.26 6.41 -22.55
N PHE A 230 9.08 6.72 -21.59
CA PHE A 230 9.54 5.78 -20.57
C PHE A 230 9.01 6.22 -19.21
N LEU A 231 8.42 5.24 -18.48
CA LEU A 231 7.96 5.46 -17.13
C LEU A 231 9.16 5.55 -16.17
N ILE A 232 9.16 6.61 -15.37
CA ILE A 232 10.11 6.80 -14.26
C ILE A 232 9.32 6.80 -12.96
N GLU A 233 9.84 6.13 -11.93
CA GLU A 233 9.33 6.24 -10.58
C GLU A 233 10.40 6.83 -9.67
N ALA A 234 9.99 7.75 -8.81
CA ALA A 234 10.85 8.38 -7.83
C ALA A 234 10.21 8.36 -6.44
N LEU A 235 11.00 8.11 -5.41
CA LEU A 235 10.57 8.08 -4.02
C LEU A 235 10.78 9.45 -3.39
N PRO A 236 9.74 10.12 -2.87
CA PRO A 236 9.87 11.39 -2.17
C PRO A 236 10.73 11.24 -0.91
N GLU A 237 11.66 12.18 -0.69
CA GLU A 237 12.48 12.21 0.54
C GLU A 237 11.65 12.56 1.78
N LYS A 238 10.53 13.29 1.59
CA LYS A 238 9.59 13.68 2.64
C LYS A 238 8.15 13.30 2.23
N PRO A 239 7.75 12.03 2.35
CA PRO A 239 6.45 11.55 1.86
C PRO A 239 5.24 12.21 2.57
N ALA A 240 5.40 12.69 3.81
CA ALA A 240 4.33 13.33 4.56
C ALA A 240 3.81 14.65 3.93
N ASN A 241 4.60 15.28 3.07
CA ASN A 241 4.25 16.54 2.42
C ASN A 241 3.57 16.34 1.05
N CYS A 242 3.43 15.09 0.61
CA CYS A 242 2.80 14.76 -0.66
C CYS A 242 1.40 14.21 -0.42
N ALA A 243 0.37 14.96 -0.78
CA ALA A 243 -1.00 14.42 -0.80
C ALA A 243 -1.15 13.48 -2.01
N SER A 244 -1.62 12.25 -1.78
CA SER A 244 -1.91 11.32 -2.86
C SER A 244 -3.03 11.88 -3.76
N GLY A 245 -2.81 11.91 -5.07
CA GLY A 245 -3.79 12.40 -6.05
C GLY A 245 -3.55 13.83 -6.56
N SER A 246 -2.54 14.56 -6.05
CA SER A 246 -2.12 15.81 -6.65
C SER A 246 -1.35 15.54 -7.95
N ARG A 247 -1.69 16.29 -9.03
CA ARG A 247 -0.90 16.27 -10.27
C ARG A 247 0.38 17.07 -10.03
N SER A 248 1.52 16.50 -10.38
CA SER A 248 2.79 17.23 -10.43
C SER A 248 3.03 17.71 -11.85
N THR A 249 3.44 18.94 -12.01
CA THR A 249 3.89 19.54 -13.27
C THR A 249 5.40 19.53 -13.35
#